data_c501fa9076fa6dab956edf6bee7465d2
#
_entry.id   c501fa9076fa6dab956edf6bee7465d2
#
_cell.length_a   1.000
_cell.length_b   1.000
_cell.length_c   1.000
_cell.angle_alpha   90.00
_cell.angle_beta   90.00
_cell.angle_gamma   90.00
#
_symmetry.space_group_name_H-M   'P 1'
#
loop_
_entity.id
_entity.type
_entity.pdbx_description
1 polymer ?
#
loop_
_entity_poly.entity_id
_entity_poly.type
_entity_poly.pdbx_seq_one_letter_code
_entity_poly.pdbx_strand_id
1 'polypeptide(L)'
;MKIIIIQGMTCLGKSTLCKQLEKDLPNCKHFSLDEYKENIWDKFGFDSVEQREHQSKLARALFYSDINEAVKKALYDYILIDYAFTNKYWNELLENLANWNGLVKTIYLKPTNLQEHKKIWEIRSRDFSVRHAGHGATHYHDGIGNGYVNKYDTKVFEDMPTINQTLTIDISFNPYLRSISYNSIIAFIKNTFDSNINFID
;
A
#
# COMPACT_ATOMS: atom_id res chain seq x y z
N MET A 1 -4.96 -6.54 18.99
CA MET A 1 -4.40 -6.42 17.61
C MET A 1 -4.91 -5.13 17.01
N LYS A 2 -4.08 -4.39 16.28
CA LYS A 2 -4.41 -3.12 15.61
C LYS A 2 -4.00 -3.23 14.16
N ILE A 3 -4.86 -2.78 13.24
CA ILE A 3 -4.61 -2.81 11.79
C ILE A 3 -4.42 -1.38 11.32
N ILE A 4 -3.32 -1.12 10.62
CA ILE A 4 -2.98 0.20 10.10
C ILE A 4 -2.81 0.07 8.59
N ILE A 5 -3.67 0.74 7.85
CA ILE A 5 -3.63 0.78 6.39
C ILE A 5 -2.83 2.02 5.99
N ILE A 6 -1.74 1.84 5.27
CA ILE A 6 -0.94 2.92 4.68
C ILE A 6 -1.34 3.05 3.22
N GLN A 7 -2.05 4.12 2.93
CA GLN A 7 -2.65 4.41 1.63
C GLN A 7 -2.02 5.64 0.98
N GLY A 8 -2.15 5.76 -0.31
CA GLY A 8 -1.66 6.90 -1.09
C GLY A 8 -1.09 6.48 -2.44
N MET A 9 -0.81 7.44 -3.29
CA MET A 9 -0.25 7.21 -4.61
C MET A 9 1.10 6.46 -4.55
N THR A 10 1.50 5.86 -5.65
CA THR A 10 2.84 5.26 -5.77
C THR A 10 3.91 6.33 -5.56
N CYS A 11 5.11 5.93 -5.15
CA CYS A 11 6.25 6.81 -4.92
C CYS A 11 6.14 7.84 -3.76
N LEU A 12 5.15 7.73 -2.87
CA LEU A 12 5.01 8.58 -1.67
C LEU A 12 5.73 8.01 -0.43
N GLY A 13 6.44 6.90 -0.55
CA GLY A 13 7.22 6.34 0.55
C GLY A 13 6.42 5.44 1.50
N LYS A 14 5.26 4.88 1.09
CA LYS A 14 4.45 3.95 1.89
C LYS A 14 5.28 2.80 2.46
N SER A 15 5.94 2.03 1.60
CA SER A 15 6.74 0.87 2.03
C SER A 15 7.93 1.28 2.91
N THR A 16 8.51 2.47 2.69
CA THR A 16 9.56 3.01 3.57
C THR A 16 9.00 3.31 4.95
N LEU A 17 7.82 3.92 5.01
CA LEU A 17 7.12 4.18 6.28
C LEU A 17 6.77 2.87 6.99
N CYS A 18 6.22 1.88 6.28
CA CYS A 18 5.90 0.57 6.86
C CYS A 18 7.13 -0.11 7.45
N LYS A 19 8.26 -0.14 6.73
CA LYS A 19 9.52 -0.71 7.22
C LYS A 19 10.06 0.00 8.46
N GLN A 20 9.84 1.32 8.57
CA GLN A 20 10.21 2.07 9.77
C GLN A 20 9.27 1.74 10.95
N LEU A 21 7.96 1.74 10.70
CA LEU A 21 6.96 1.40 11.72
C LEU A 21 7.11 -0.04 12.22
N GLU A 22 7.44 -0.99 11.35
CA GLU A 22 7.68 -2.40 11.72
C GLU A 22 8.85 -2.55 12.69
N LYS A 23 9.86 -1.67 12.62
CA LYS A 23 10.97 -1.64 13.58
C LYS A 23 10.59 -1.00 14.92
N ASP A 24 9.72 0.02 14.88
CA ASP A 24 9.42 0.85 16.04
C ASP A 24 8.19 0.37 16.84
N LEU A 25 7.36 -0.49 16.25
CA LEU A 25 6.19 -1.06 16.90
C LEU A 25 6.48 -2.50 17.35
N PRO A 26 6.13 -2.86 18.61
CA PRO A 26 6.36 -4.20 19.11
C PRO A 26 5.46 -5.22 18.40
N ASN A 27 5.99 -6.42 18.16
CA ASN A 27 5.26 -7.53 17.54
C ASN A 27 4.42 -7.10 16.31
N CYS A 28 5.07 -6.41 15.37
CA CYS A 28 4.47 -5.80 14.20
C CYS A 28 4.79 -6.62 12.94
N LYS A 29 3.82 -6.75 12.04
CA LYS A 29 4.02 -7.39 10.73
C LYS A 29 3.54 -6.48 9.61
N HIS A 30 4.39 -6.29 8.62
CA HIS A 30 4.09 -5.59 7.38
C HIS A 30 3.66 -6.57 6.28
N PHE A 31 2.54 -6.28 5.62
CA PHE A 31 2.04 -6.96 4.44
C PHE A 31 2.01 -5.96 3.28
N SER A 32 2.78 -6.23 2.22
CA SER A 32 2.84 -5.41 1.01
C SER A 32 2.30 -6.18 -0.18
N LEU A 33 1.19 -5.75 -0.78
CA LEU A 33 0.64 -6.44 -1.94
C LEU A 33 1.61 -6.46 -3.13
N ASP A 34 2.46 -5.45 -3.27
CA ASP A 34 3.44 -5.43 -4.35
C ASP A 34 4.46 -6.56 -4.18
N GLU A 35 4.89 -6.91 -2.96
CA GLU A 35 5.76 -8.07 -2.70
C GLU A 35 5.09 -9.40 -3.12
N TYR A 36 3.78 -9.56 -2.89
CA TYR A 36 3.06 -10.76 -3.35
C TYR A 36 3.00 -10.86 -4.86
N LYS A 37 2.80 -9.75 -5.57
CA LYS A 37 2.82 -9.70 -7.03
C LYS A 37 4.21 -10.04 -7.57
N GLU A 38 5.23 -9.39 -7.03
CA GLU A 38 6.63 -9.54 -7.42
C GLU A 38 7.07 -11.01 -7.27
N ASN A 39 6.77 -11.65 -6.14
CA ASN A 39 7.06 -13.07 -5.91
C ASN A 39 6.38 -14.01 -6.93
N ILE A 40 5.15 -13.70 -7.35
CA ILE A 40 4.45 -14.49 -8.38
C ILE A 40 5.08 -14.25 -9.75
N TRP A 41 5.40 -13.00 -10.08
CA TRP A 41 6.03 -12.66 -11.36
C TRP A 41 7.43 -13.27 -11.48
N ASP A 42 8.24 -13.23 -10.43
CA ASP A 42 9.56 -13.85 -10.40
C ASP A 42 9.49 -15.37 -10.61
N LYS A 43 8.45 -16.00 -10.07
CA LYS A 43 8.28 -17.45 -10.18
C LYS A 43 7.77 -17.92 -11.53
N PHE A 44 6.89 -17.15 -12.17
CA PHE A 44 6.15 -17.62 -13.34
C PHE A 44 6.41 -16.80 -14.62
N GLY A 45 6.90 -15.57 -14.48
CA GLY A 45 6.92 -14.62 -15.60
C GLY A 45 5.52 -14.30 -16.13
N PHE A 46 5.43 -13.48 -17.16
CA PHE A 46 4.21 -13.25 -17.94
C PHE A 46 4.52 -12.70 -19.34
N ASP A 47 3.70 -13.04 -20.32
CA ASP A 47 3.84 -12.67 -21.73
C ASP A 47 2.79 -11.67 -22.21
N SER A 48 1.85 -11.28 -21.35
CA SER A 48 0.82 -10.30 -21.70
C SER A 48 0.29 -9.56 -20.48
N VAL A 49 -0.40 -8.44 -20.73
CA VAL A 49 -1.09 -7.68 -19.68
C VAL A 49 -2.17 -8.53 -19.00
N GLU A 50 -2.86 -9.37 -19.77
CA GLU A 50 -3.92 -10.26 -19.25
C GLU A 50 -3.35 -11.29 -18.28
N GLN A 51 -2.20 -11.90 -18.60
CA GLN A 51 -1.51 -12.82 -17.69
C GLN A 51 -1.05 -12.09 -16.42
N ARG A 52 -0.46 -10.91 -16.57
CA ARG A 52 -0.07 -10.07 -15.42
C ARG A 52 -1.25 -9.73 -14.53
N GLU A 53 -2.40 -9.36 -15.10
CA GLU A 53 -3.62 -9.08 -14.33
C GLU A 53 -4.16 -10.32 -13.62
N HIS A 54 -4.17 -11.47 -14.27
CA HIS A 54 -4.55 -12.73 -13.67
C HIS A 54 -3.66 -13.09 -12.47
N GLN A 55 -2.35 -12.98 -12.63
CA GLN A 55 -1.38 -13.21 -11.57
C GLN A 55 -1.51 -12.18 -10.43
N SER A 56 -1.80 -10.92 -10.75
CA SER A 56 -2.07 -9.88 -9.76
C SER A 56 -3.36 -10.16 -8.95
N LYS A 57 -4.36 -10.79 -9.57
CA LYS A 57 -5.56 -11.26 -8.85
C LYS A 57 -5.23 -12.40 -7.88
N LEU A 58 -4.40 -13.36 -8.32
CA LEU A 58 -3.91 -14.42 -7.44
C LEU A 58 -3.10 -13.85 -6.26
N ALA A 59 -2.21 -12.89 -6.53
CA ALA A 59 -1.43 -12.20 -5.51
C ALA A 59 -2.34 -11.55 -4.45
N ARG A 60 -3.42 -10.89 -4.86
CA ARG A 60 -4.39 -10.30 -3.90
C ARG A 60 -5.09 -11.36 -3.07
N ALA A 61 -5.50 -12.46 -3.68
CA ALA A 61 -6.15 -13.54 -2.94
C ALA A 61 -5.22 -14.12 -1.85
N LEU A 62 -3.95 -14.35 -2.16
CA LEU A 62 -2.94 -14.80 -1.19
C LEU A 62 -2.70 -13.74 -0.10
N PHE A 63 -2.53 -12.49 -0.48
CA PHE A 63 -2.33 -11.37 0.43
C PHE A 63 -3.45 -11.27 1.46
N TYR A 64 -4.72 -11.29 1.03
CA TYR A 64 -5.84 -11.26 1.96
C TYR A 64 -5.98 -12.55 2.78
N SER A 65 -5.66 -13.70 2.20
CA SER A 65 -5.65 -14.97 2.91
C SER A 65 -4.67 -14.94 4.10
N ASP A 66 -3.44 -14.46 3.86
CA ASP A 66 -2.41 -14.42 4.90
C ASP A 66 -2.74 -13.39 5.99
N ILE A 67 -3.31 -12.24 5.63
CA ILE A 67 -3.79 -11.26 6.61
C ILE A 67 -4.92 -11.86 7.43
N ASN A 68 -5.91 -12.51 6.79
CA ASN A 68 -7.03 -13.14 7.47
C ASN A 68 -6.56 -14.24 8.45
N GLU A 69 -5.56 -15.02 8.06
CA GLU A 69 -4.95 -16.01 8.94
C GLU A 69 -4.25 -15.34 10.14
N ALA A 70 -3.48 -14.29 9.89
CA ALA A 70 -2.80 -13.52 10.94
C ALA A 70 -3.80 -12.90 11.94
N VAL A 71 -4.90 -12.36 11.44
CA VAL A 71 -5.98 -11.80 12.25
C VAL A 71 -6.67 -12.90 13.07
N LYS A 72 -7.07 -14.00 12.44
CA LYS A 72 -7.77 -15.11 13.09
C LYS A 72 -6.94 -15.74 14.22
N LYS A 73 -5.63 -15.84 14.02
CA LYS A 73 -4.72 -16.43 15.01
C LYS A 73 -4.16 -15.40 16.00
N ALA A 74 -4.49 -14.11 15.85
CA ALA A 74 -3.97 -13.00 16.66
C ALA A 74 -2.43 -13.03 16.77
N LEU A 75 -1.74 -13.27 15.64
CA LEU A 75 -0.31 -13.52 15.60
C LEU A 75 0.52 -12.27 15.94
N TYR A 76 -0.03 -11.07 15.73
CA TYR A 76 0.67 -9.79 15.87
C TYR A 76 -0.15 -8.78 16.68
N ASP A 77 0.53 -7.87 17.36
CA ASP A 77 -0.11 -6.73 18.03
C ASP A 77 -0.48 -5.64 17.02
N TYR A 78 0.36 -5.51 15.96
CA TYR A 78 0.16 -4.57 14.87
C TYR A 78 0.29 -5.27 13.52
N ILE A 79 -0.64 -4.98 12.62
CA ILE A 79 -0.60 -5.36 11.20
C ILE A 79 -0.57 -4.07 10.38
N LEU A 80 0.48 -3.91 9.57
CA LEU A 80 0.61 -2.82 8.60
C LEU A 80 0.25 -3.34 7.22
N ILE A 81 -0.64 -2.65 6.52
CA ILE A 81 -1.07 -2.99 5.17
C ILE A 81 -0.64 -1.88 4.23
N ASP A 82 0.26 -2.19 3.30
CA ASP A 82 0.79 -1.28 2.29
C ASP A 82 0.25 -1.63 0.92
N TYR A 83 -0.61 -0.76 0.42
CA TYR A 83 -1.09 -0.84 -0.96
C TYR A 83 -1.66 0.50 -1.43
N ALA A 84 -1.50 0.79 -2.73
CA ALA A 84 -2.17 1.90 -3.38
C ALA A 84 -3.62 1.48 -3.72
N PHE A 85 -4.49 1.42 -2.71
CA PHE A 85 -5.90 1.11 -2.93
C PHE A 85 -6.51 2.14 -3.85
N THR A 86 -7.07 1.67 -4.96
CA THR A 86 -7.81 2.47 -5.92
C THR A 86 -9.29 2.12 -5.82
N ASN A 87 -10.17 2.96 -6.35
CA ASN A 87 -11.61 2.72 -6.36
C ASN A 87 -11.97 1.31 -6.91
N LYS A 88 -11.20 0.80 -7.87
CA LYS A 88 -11.40 -0.55 -8.46
C LYS A 88 -11.35 -1.68 -7.42
N TYR A 89 -10.53 -1.54 -6.36
CA TYR A 89 -10.29 -2.59 -5.36
C TYR A 89 -10.84 -2.25 -3.99
N TRP A 90 -11.59 -1.15 -3.90
CA TRP A 90 -12.12 -0.66 -2.62
C TRP A 90 -13.12 -1.62 -2.00
N ASN A 91 -14.05 -2.16 -2.79
CA ASN A 91 -15.05 -3.10 -2.27
C ASN A 91 -14.40 -4.38 -1.71
N GLU A 92 -13.36 -4.89 -2.39
CA GLU A 92 -12.59 -6.05 -1.90
C GLU A 92 -11.91 -5.76 -0.54
N LEU A 93 -11.40 -4.54 -0.36
CA LEU A 93 -10.87 -4.12 0.94
C LEU A 93 -11.97 -4.03 2.00
N LEU A 94 -13.12 -3.44 1.67
CA LEU A 94 -14.25 -3.29 2.60
C LEU A 94 -14.78 -4.64 3.10
N GLU A 95 -14.93 -5.62 2.20
CA GLU A 95 -15.33 -6.99 2.54
C GLU A 95 -14.36 -7.62 3.54
N ASN A 96 -13.06 -7.44 3.35
CA ASN A 96 -12.05 -7.94 4.27
C ASN A 96 -12.06 -7.17 5.60
N LEU A 97 -12.21 -5.85 5.59
CA LEU A 97 -12.32 -5.04 6.81
C LEU A 97 -13.50 -5.47 7.70
N ALA A 98 -14.63 -5.84 7.10
CA ALA A 98 -15.80 -6.34 7.83
C ALA A 98 -15.49 -7.66 8.57
N ASN A 99 -14.57 -8.47 8.05
CA ASN A 99 -14.13 -9.72 8.66
C ASN A 99 -13.02 -9.54 9.71
N TRP A 100 -12.31 -8.42 9.67
CA TRP A 100 -11.22 -8.12 10.59
C TRP A 100 -11.77 -7.42 11.83
N ASN A 101 -12.31 -8.11 12.79
CA ASN A 101 -12.82 -7.57 14.07
C ASN A 101 -11.81 -6.70 14.85
N GLY A 102 -10.82 -6.16 14.16
CA GLY A 102 -9.74 -5.36 14.69
C GLY A 102 -10.03 -3.87 14.62
N LEU A 103 -9.31 -3.14 15.44
CA LEU A 103 -9.30 -1.70 15.40
C LEU A 103 -8.49 -1.27 14.17
N VAL A 104 -9.12 -0.58 13.23
CA VAL A 104 -8.51 -0.16 11.97
C VAL A 104 -8.28 1.34 11.96
N LYS A 105 -7.08 1.76 11.59
CA LYS A 105 -6.73 3.15 11.29
C LYS A 105 -6.13 3.26 9.90
N THR A 106 -6.34 4.38 9.24
CA THR A 106 -5.74 4.67 7.94
C THR A 106 -4.77 5.83 8.05
N ILE A 107 -3.61 5.69 7.42
CA ILE A 107 -2.65 6.77 7.19
C ILE A 107 -2.66 7.04 5.69
N TYR A 108 -3.18 8.19 5.30
CA TYR A 108 -3.25 8.60 3.91
C TYR A 108 -2.12 9.57 3.57
N LEU A 109 -1.20 9.11 2.73
CA LEU A 109 -0.09 9.93 2.23
C LEU A 109 -0.54 10.68 0.98
N LYS A 110 -0.55 12.00 1.05
CA LYS A 110 -0.97 12.89 -0.03
C LYS A 110 0.22 13.75 -0.50
N PRO A 111 0.48 13.87 -1.81
CA PRO A 111 1.53 14.76 -2.28
C PRO A 111 1.10 16.22 -2.12
N THR A 112 1.97 17.08 -1.58
CA THR A 112 1.72 18.54 -1.49
C THR A 112 1.74 19.21 -2.86
N ASN A 113 2.48 18.64 -3.82
CA ASN A 113 2.61 19.14 -5.18
C ASN A 113 2.57 17.99 -6.19
N LEU A 114 1.50 17.93 -6.98
CA LEU A 114 1.30 16.88 -7.99
C LEU A 114 2.33 16.95 -9.14
N GLN A 115 2.85 18.13 -9.47
CA GLN A 115 3.86 18.27 -10.54
C GLN A 115 5.22 17.70 -10.08
N GLU A 116 5.61 17.98 -8.85
CA GLU A 116 6.83 17.38 -8.27
C GLU A 116 6.67 15.88 -8.12
N HIS A 117 5.52 15.42 -7.64
CA HIS A 117 5.23 14.00 -7.54
C HIS A 117 5.29 13.30 -8.89
N LYS A 118 4.76 13.91 -9.96
CA LYS A 118 4.84 13.38 -11.32
C LYS A 118 6.28 13.19 -11.78
N LYS A 119 7.15 14.17 -11.56
CA LYS A 119 8.57 14.08 -11.90
C LYS A 119 9.25 12.89 -11.19
N ILE A 120 8.98 12.72 -9.90
CA ILE A 120 9.52 11.61 -9.11
C ILE A 120 8.98 10.28 -9.60
N TRP A 121 7.68 10.22 -9.90
CA TRP A 121 7.07 9.03 -10.46
C TRP A 121 7.69 8.67 -11.83
N GLU A 122 7.92 9.63 -12.72
CA GLU A 122 8.57 9.41 -14.02
C GLU A 122 9.98 8.85 -13.88
N ILE A 123 10.77 9.37 -12.93
CA ILE A 123 12.12 8.87 -12.66
C ILE A 123 12.05 7.44 -12.09
N ARG A 124 11.28 7.23 -11.01
CA ARG A 124 11.23 5.94 -10.32
C ARG A 124 10.55 4.84 -11.12
N SER A 125 9.59 5.19 -11.99
CA SER A 125 8.90 4.19 -12.83
C SER A 125 9.82 3.55 -13.87
N ARG A 126 10.97 4.13 -14.12
CA ARG A 126 11.99 3.66 -15.08
C ARG A 126 13.28 3.18 -14.39
N ASP A 127 13.37 3.32 -13.10
CA ASP A 127 14.55 2.93 -12.31
C ASP A 127 14.34 1.53 -11.71
N PHE A 128 14.79 0.51 -12.43
CA PHE A 128 14.69 -0.89 -12.00
C PHE A 128 15.71 -1.28 -10.92
N SER A 129 16.58 -0.37 -10.49
CA SER A 129 17.40 -0.60 -9.30
C SER A 129 16.61 -0.43 -8.00
N VAL A 130 15.47 0.27 -8.06
CA VAL A 130 14.59 0.55 -6.90
C VAL A 130 13.16 0.08 -7.08
N ARG A 131 12.79 -0.40 -8.27
CA ARG A 131 11.45 -0.88 -8.59
C ARG A 131 11.54 -2.18 -9.37
N HIS A 132 10.76 -3.17 -8.96
CA HIS A 132 10.67 -4.44 -9.67
C HIS A 132 10.26 -4.26 -11.14
N ALA A 133 10.98 -4.92 -12.07
CA ALA A 133 10.82 -4.73 -13.50
C ALA A 133 9.47 -5.22 -14.06
N GLY A 134 8.72 -6.06 -13.34
CA GLY A 134 7.38 -6.50 -13.70
C GLY A 134 6.31 -5.40 -13.58
N HIS A 135 6.57 -4.33 -12.80
CA HIS A 135 5.60 -3.24 -12.65
C HIS A 135 5.43 -2.44 -13.95
N GLY A 136 4.23 -2.54 -14.53
CA GLY A 136 3.87 -1.85 -15.77
C GLY A 136 4.39 -2.49 -17.04
N ALA A 137 5.19 -3.55 -16.98
CA ALA A 137 5.63 -4.30 -18.13
C ALA A 137 4.47 -5.06 -18.81
N THR A 138 4.56 -5.30 -20.11
CA THR A 138 3.66 -6.21 -20.84
C THR A 138 4.21 -7.63 -20.87
N HIS A 139 5.55 -7.78 -20.74
CA HIS A 139 6.25 -9.06 -20.68
C HIS A 139 7.28 -9.00 -19.56
N TYR A 140 7.44 -10.10 -18.85
CA TYR A 140 8.43 -10.21 -17.77
C TYR A 140 8.89 -11.65 -17.60
N HIS A 141 10.21 -11.88 -17.69
CA HIS A 141 10.86 -13.16 -17.41
C HIS A 141 12.27 -12.90 -16.87
N ASP A 142 12.72 -13.75 -15.97
CA ASP A 142 14.10 -13.78 -15.45
C ASP A 142 14.63 -12.40 -14.98
N GLY A 143 13.78 -11.61 -14.34
CA GLY A 143 14.14 -10.27 -13.86
C GLY A 143 14.06 -9.17 -14.92
N ILE A 144 13.70 -9.48 -16.16
CA ILE A 144 13.67 -8.55 -17.29
C ILE A 144 12.23 -8.23 -17.68
N GLY A 145 11.84 -6.95 -17.59
CA GLY A 145 10.55 -6.45 -18.05
C GLY A 145 10.65 -5.66 -19.34
N ASN A 146 9.65 -5.77 -20.21
CA ASN A 146 9.57 -5.09 -21.49
C ASN A 146 8.16 -4.53 -21.77
N GLY A 147 8.04 -3.59 -22.71
CA GLY A 147 6.75 -3.09 -23.21
C GLY A 147 5.97 -2.27 -22.17
N TYR A 148 6.61 -1.34 -21.47
CA TYR A 148 6.01 -0.60 -20.36
C TYR A 148 4.83 0.27 -20.76
N VAL A 149 3.68 0.09 -20.06
CA VAL A 149 2.42 0.80 -20.28
C VAL A 149 1.96 1.62 -19.06
N ASN A 150 2.89 2.05 -18.24
CA ASN A 150 2.59 2.86 -17.08
C ASN A 150 2.10 4.26 -17.48
N LYS A 151 0.94 4.68 -16.96
CA LYS A 151 0.44 6.04 -17.07
C LYS A 151 0.36 6.69 -15.69
N TYR A 152 0.76 7.94 -15.60
CA TYR A 152 0.53 8.75 -14.41
C TYR A 152 -0.94 9.17 -14.42
N ASP A 153 -1.71 8.63 -13.50
CA ASP A 153 -3.14 8.94 -13.36
C ASP A 153 -3.43 9.27 -11.89
N THR A 154 -3.90 10.49 -11.66
CA THR A 154 -4.28 10.97 -10.32
C THR A 154 -5.75 10.70 -10.01
N LYS A 155 -6.60 10.56 -11.03
CA LYS A 155 -8.05 10.43 -10.87
C LYS A 155 -8.45 9.21 -10.04
N VAL A 156 -7.68 8.14 -10.15
CA VAL A 156 -7.93 6.91 -9.37
C VAL A 156 -7.76 7.10 -7.85
N PHE A 157 -7.27 8.25 -7.42
CA PHE A 157 -7.05 8.60 -6.01
C PHE A 157 -7.84 9.85 -5.56
N GLU A 158 -8.54 10.55 -6.47
CA GLU A 158 -9.23 11.80 -6.14
C GLU A 158 -10.47 11.58 -5.27
N ASP A 159 -11.20 10.49 -5.51
CA ASP A 159 -12.46 10.16 -4.83
C ASP A 159 -12.32 8.90 -3.95
N MET A 160 -11.18 8.75 -3.28
CA MET A 160 -10.98 7.61 -2.40
C MET A 160 -11.85 7.74 -1.16
N PRO A 161 -12.74 6.76 -0.90
CA PRO A 161 -13.49 6.74 0.34
C PRO A 161 -12.54 6.73 1.55
N THR A 162 -12.89 7.43 2.59
CA THR A 162 -12.12 7.45 3.84
C THR A 162 -12.78 6.54 4.86
N ILE A 163 -11.96 5.81 5.61
CA ILE A 163 -12.40 5.09 6.80
C ILE A 163 -12.34 6.09 7.96
N ASN A 164 -13.30 6.05 8.87
CA ASN A 164 -13.20 6.78 10.13
C ASN A 164 -11.84 6.50 10.77
N GLN A 165 -11.25 7.51 11.39
CA GLN A 165 -9.88 7.43 11.90
C GLN A 165 -8.83 7.39 10.79
N THR A 166 -8.89 8.35 9.90
CA THR A 166 -7.85 8.59 8.90
C THR A 166 -6.98 9.78 9.32
N LEU A 167 -5.68 9.56 9.35
CA LEU A 167 -4.67 10.61 9.44
C LEU A 167 -4.15 10.93 8.04
N THR A 168 -4.44 12.10 7.53
CA THR A 168 -3.85 12.57 6.26
C THR A 168 -2.51 13.24 6.55
N ILE A 169 -1.49 12.80 5.82
CA ILE A 169 -0.13 13.35 5.90
C ILE A 169 0.22 13.94 4.55
N ASP A 170 0.44 15.23 4.53
CA ASP A 170 0.94 15.92 3.34
C ASP A 170 2.43 15.62 3.18
N ILE A 171 2.77 14.92 2.12
CA ILE A 171 4.14 14.55 1.79
C ILE A 171 4.76 15.67 0.96
N SER A 172 5.61 16.43 1.62
CA SER A 172 6.59 17.29 0.97
C SER A 172 7.86 16.49 0.72
N PHE A 173 8.53 16.76 -0.38
CA PHE A 173 9.86 16.21 -0.66
C PHE A 173 10.96 16.92 0.15
N ASN A 174 10.58 17.87 1.00
CA ASN A 174 11.47 18.50 1.98
C ASN A 174 11.75 17.52 3.14
N PRO A 175 13.00 17.10 3.37
CA PRO A 175 13.36 16.14 4.42
C PRO A 175 13.01 16.63 5.84
N TYR A 176 12.99 17.95 6.09
CA TYR A 176 12.64 18.51 7.40
C TYR A 176 11.18 18.30 7.79
N LEU A 177 10.26 18.24 6.84
CA LEU A 177 8.84 18.00 7.11
C LEU A 177 8.54 16.52 7.41
N ARG A 178 9.42 15.60 7.00
CA ARG A 178 9.23 14.17 7.23
C ARG A 178 9.34 13.77 8.70
N SER A 179 10.22 14.41 9.48
CA SER A 179 10.39 14.07 10.91
C SER A 179 9.17 14.48 11.75
N ILE A 180 8.60 15.65 11.48
CA ILE A 180 7.38 16.14 12.14
C ILE A 180 6.21 15.20 11.83
N SER A 181 6.07 14.80 10.56
CA SER A 181 5.03 13.88 10.13
C SER A 181 5.15 12.50 10.79
N TYR A 182 6.36 11.98 10.97
CA TYR A 182 6.57 10.68 11.60
C TYR A 182 6.13 10.64 13.06
N ASN A 183 6.47 11.65 13.85
CA ASN A 183 6.03 11.77 15.24
C ASN A 183 4.50 11.84 15.35
N SER A 184 3.85 12.56 14.45
CA SER A 184 2.38 12.62 14.38
C SER A 184 1.76 11.24 14.04
N ILE A 185 2.40 10.48 13.18
CA ILE A 185 1.99 9.12 12.84
C ILE A 185 2.08 8.20 14.07
N ILE A 186 3.19 8.20 14.78
CA ILE A 186 3.37 7.41 16.01
C ILE A 186 2.35 7.79 17.07
N ALA A 187 2.12 9.09 17.29
CA ALA A 187 1.10 9.57 18.22
C ALA A 187 -0.31 9.08 17.81
N PHE A 188 -0.66 9.19 16.53
CA PHE A 188 -1.94 8.72 16.01
C PHE A 188 -2.12 7.21 16.20
N ILE A 189 -1.10 6.40 15.93
CA ILE A 189 -1.15 4.93 16.10
C ILE A 189 -1.33 4.56 17.58
N LYS A 190 -0.70 5.30 18.50
CA LYS A 190 -0.75 5.00 19.94
C LYS A 190 -2.00 5.49 20.64
N ASN A 191 -2.71 6.47 20.08
CA ASN A 191 -3.97 6.95 20.63
C ASN A 191 -5.04 5.86 20.61
N THR A 192 -6.13 6.09 21.36
CA THR A 192 -7.27 5.17 21.46
C THR A 192 -7.84 4.87 20.06
N PHE A 193 -8.14 3.62 19.82
CA PHE A 193 -8.85 3.16 18.62
C PHE A 193 -10.33 3.05 18.97
N ASP A 194 -11.20 3.62 18.15
CA ASP A 194 -12.65 3.41 18.29
C ASP A 194 -13.05 2.07 17.70
N SER A 195 -13.93 1.37 18.39
CA SER A 195 -14.40 0.04 17.96
C SER A 195 -15.39 0.07 16.79
N ASN A 196 -15.90 1.27 16.45
CA ASN A 196 -16.88 1.44 15.37
C ASN A 196 -16.18 1.95 14.10
N ILE A 197 -16.20 1.13 13.06
CA ILE A 197 -15.79 1.55 11.72
C ILE A 197 -17.02 2.16 11.06
N ASN A 198 -17.07 3.49 10.95
CA ASN A 198 -18.06 4.17 10.14
C ASN A 198 -17.38 4.58 8.82
N PHE A 199 -17.99 4.27 7.70
CA PHE A 199 -17.56 4.78 6.39
C PHE A 199 -18.22 6.14 6.21
N ILE A 200 -17.42 7.13 5.84
CA ILE A 200 -17.93 8.46 5.47
C ILE A 200 -18.06 8.42 3.94
N ASP A 201 -19.30 8.55 3.47
CA ASP A 201 -19.67 8.66 2.05
C ASP A 201 -19.11 9.95 1.41
#